data_9a4c03eab9026381fb7fdfe3ece71458
#
_entry.id   9a4c03eab9026381fb7fdfe3ece71458
#
_cell.length_a   1.000
_cell.length_b   1.000
_cell.length_c   1.000
_cell.angle_alpha   90.00
_cell.angle_beta   90.00
_cell.angle_gamma   90.00
#
_symmetry.space_group_name_H-M   'P 1'
#
loop_
_entity.id
_entity.type
_entity.pdbx_description
1 polymer ?
#
loop_
_entity_poly.entity_id
_entity_poly.type
_entity_poly.pdbx_seq_one_letter_code
_entity_poly.pdbx_strand_id
1 'polypeptide(L)'
;MYRLVFILLLNLPFTMVRAQVNIWEGTTVHKRVELTPYIAEPRQASGNLTVIVCPGGSYFWHDSEIEGHEVGRWLQSNGINAFVLNYRTAYVPAFITHHRLIFRGNRYPDPQDDLCQAIRYIKANAEKYHVDASKVGVMGFSAGGHLAMSATELFDAEDMPAFVVAVYPVVTMTEPCVHKRSRRGLLGDSRSRNKDLRDLLSLERHVPSTCPPVFLVNCVDDPIVDYRNAVLLDSALTARKIEHQYIQFKTGGHGFGASEQKGTAESRQWKSMCLEWLHKIKKQI
;
A
#
# COMPACT_ATOMS: atom_id res chain seq x y z
N MET A 1 38.45 -42.72 -33.00
CA MET A 1 37.57 -41.60 -33.38
C MET A 1 36.54 -41.41 -32.25
N TYR A 2 36.83 -40.61 -31.25
CA TYR A 2 35.91 -40.31 -30.14
C TYR A 2 35.15 -39.04 -30.46
N ARG A 3 33.80 -39.11 -30.55
CA ARG A 3 32.93 -37.95 -30.68
C ARG A 3 32.71 -37.37 -29.31
N LEU A 4 33.20 -36.16 -29.03
CA LEU A 4 32.83 -35.35 -27.88
C LEU A 4 31.40 -34.80 -28.13
N VAL A 5 30.47 -35.19 -27.27
CA VAL A 5 29.15 -34.59 -27.20
C VAL A 5 29.23 -33.40 -26.22
N PHE A 6 29.18 -32.17 -26.76
CA PHE A 6 29.04 -30.97 -25.94
C PHE A 6 27.58 -30.86 -25.51
N ILE A 7 27.31 -31.08 -24.22
CA ILE A 7 26.01 -30.75 -23.60
C ILE A 7 26.03 -29.26 -23.27
N LEU A 8 25.33 -28.49 -24.10
CA LEU A 8 25.07 -27.08 -23.84
C LEU A 8 24.02 -26.99 -22.72
N LEU A 9 24.44 -26.75 -21.49
CA LEU A 9 23.54 -26.38 -20.37
C LEU A 9 23.03 -24.97 -20.63
N LEU A 10 21.82 -24.87 -21.21
CA LEU A 10 21.07 -23.62 -21.27
C LEU A 10 20.70 -23.22 -19.84
N ASN A 11 21.40 -22.24 -19.29
CA ASN A 11 20.99 -21.49 -18.14
C ASN A 11 19.78 -20.65 -18.52
N LEU A 12 18.59 -21.26 -18.51
CA LEU A 12 17.34 -20.51 -18.51
C LEU A 12 17.23 -19.81 -17.14
N PRO A 13 17.02 -18.49 -17.10
CA PRO A 13 16.73 -17.83 -15.83
C PRO A 13 15.45 -18.45 -15.28
N PHE A 14 15.57 -19.13 -14.15
CA PHE A 14 14.42 -19.56 -13.37
C PHE A 14 13.71 -18.27 -12.89
N THR A 15 12.76 -17.79 -13.68
CA THR A 15 11.76 -16.88 -13.17
C THR A 15 10.94 -17.69 -12.17
N MET A 16 11.29 -17.62 -10.88
CA MET A 16 10.42 -18.15 -9.84
C MET A 16 9.07 -17.46 -10.00
N VAL A 17 8.10 -18.18 -10.54
CA VAL A 17 6.69 -17.81 -10.47
C VAL A 17 6.36 -17.78 -8.97
N ARG A 18 6.33 -16.61 -8.37
CA ARG A 18 5.95 -16.45 -6.98
C ARG A 18 4.50 -16.86 -6.86
N ALA A 19 4.24 -17.90 -6.08
CA ALA A 19 2.90 -18.39 -5.88
C ALA A 19 2.07 -17.31 -5.19
N GLN A 20 1.14 -16.71 -5.94
CA GLN A 20 0.11 -15.83 -5.39
C GLN A 20 -0.81 -16.67 -4.49
N VAL A 21 -1.22 -16.09 -3.39
CA VAL A 21 -2.18 -16.74 -2.48
C VAL A 21 -3.47 -15.94 -2.44
N ASN A 22 -4.61 -16.65 -2.46
CA ASN A 22 -5.90 -16.03 -2.24
C ASN A 22 -6.15 -15.93 -0.73
N ILE A 23 -6.19 -14.70 -0.19
CA ILE A 23 -6.35 -14.47 1.26
C ILE A 23 -7.73 -14.83 1.80
N TRP A 24 -8.72 -15.04 0.92
CA TRP A 24 -10.07 -15.46 1.27
C TRP A 24 -10.30 -16.97 1.14
N GLU A 25 -9.27 -17.73 0.70
CA GLU A 25 -9.37 -19.19 0.61
C GLU A 25 -9.60 -19.82 1.98
N GLY A 26 -10.53 -20.79 2.06
CA GLY A 26 -10.90 -21.44 3.31
C GLY A 26 -11.82 -20.62 4.22
N THR A 27 -12.24 -19.43 3.80
CA THR A 27 -13.23 -18.63 4.53
C THR A 27 -14.64 -18.82 3.94
N THR A 28 -15.66 -18.31 4.64
CA THR A 28 -17.04 -18.27 4.14
C THR A 28 -17.25 -17.22 3.03
N VAL A 29 -16.25 -16.36 2.81
CA VAL A 29 -16.29 -15.28 1.82
C VAL A 29 -15.70 -15.79 0.51
N HIS A 30 -16.55 -16.03 -0.49
CA HIS A 30 -16.14 -16.48 -1.82
C HIS A 30 -15.60 -15.31 -2.65
N LYS A 31 -14.41 -14.79 -2.30
CA LYS A 31 -13.71 -13.73 -3.02
C LYS A 31 -12.33 -14.21 -3.46
N ARG A 32 -11.84 -13.64 -4.55
CA ARG A 32 -10.47 -13.87 -5.01
C ARG A 32 -9.70 -12.56 -4.87
N VAL A 33 -8.85 -12.50 -3.86
CA VAL A 33 -7.95 -11.38 -3.58
C VAL A 33 -6.56 -11.95 -3.41
N GLU A 34 -5.66 -11.54 -4.29
CA GLU A 34 -4.33 -12.12 -4.38
C GLU A 34 -3.32 -11.33 -3.56
N LEU A 35 -2.49 -12.05 -2.85
CA LEU A 35 -1.35 -11.57 -2.09
C LEU A 35 -0.09 -12.20 -2.66
N THR A 36 0.85 -11.39 -3.14
CA THR A 36 2.10 -11.86 -3.74
C THR A 36 3.26 -11.67 -2.75
N PRO A 37 3.87 -12.76 -2.22
CA PRO A 37 4.95 -12.67 -1.25
C PRO A 37 6.28 -12.30 -1.90
N TYR A 38 7.09 -11.52 -1.19
CA TYR A 38 8.47 -11.14 -1.46
C TYR A 38 9.27 -11.34 -0.17
N ILE A 39 9.69 -12.58 0.07
CA ILE A 39 10.35 -12.95 1.33
C ILE A 39 11.85 -12.71 1.20
N ALA A 40 12.41 -11.95 2.15
CA ALA A 40 13.82 -11.69 2.24
C ALA A 40 14.59 -12.94 2.65
N GLU A 41 15.82 -13.08 2.14
CA GLU A 41 16.69 -14.17 2.55
C GLU A 41 16.96 -14.13 4.07
N PRO A 42 17.01 -15.28 4.76
CA PRO A 42 17.12 -15.34 6.22
C PRO A 42 18.33 -14.55 6.79
N ARG A 43 19.43 -14.47 6.06
CA ARG A 43 20.65 -13.72 6.46
C ARG A 43 20.46 -12.20 6.35
N GLN A 44 19.53 -11.76 5.51
CA GLN A 44 19.20 -10.35 5.28
C GLN A 44 17.96 -9.93 6.06
N ALA A 45 17.21 -10.87 6.59
CA ALA A 45 15.97 -10.61 7.33
C ALA A 45 16.27 -9.77 8.57
N SER A 46 16.20 -8.46 8.42
CA SER A 46 16.56 -7.51 9.45
C SER A 46 15.45 -7.44 10.50
N GLY A 47 15.37 -8.48 11.37
CA GLY A 47 14.46 -8.56 12.52
C GLY A 47 12.99 -8.63 12.15
N ASN A 48 12.68 -9.26 11.02
CA ASN A 48 11.35 -9.68 10.65
C ASN A 48 10.31 -8.57 10.41
N LEU A 49 10.73 -7.33 10.08
CA LEU A 49 9.78 -6.35 9.55
C LEU A 49 9.10 -6.92 8.32
N THR A 50 7.79 -6.78 8.28
CA THR A 50 6.95 -7.22 7.17
C THR A 50 6.07 -6.07 6.72
N VAL A 51 5.97 -5.86 5.41
CA VAL A 51 5.22 -4.76 4.82
C VAL A 51 4.18 -5.29 3.86
N ILE A 52 2.90 -4.97 4.08
CA ILE A 52 1.86 -5.15 3.07
C ILE A 52 1.89 -3.92 2.18
N VAL A 53 2.09 -4.13 0.88
CA VAL A 53 2.16 -3.07 -0.12
C VAL A 53 0.82 -2.93 -0.81
N CYS A 54 0.22 -1.74 -0.75
CA CYS A 54 -1.06 -1.38 -1.36
C CYS A 54 -0.80 -0.42 -2.54
N PRO A 55 -0.79 -0.90 -3.80
CA PRO A 55 -0.60 -0.03 -4.96
C PRO A 55 -1.71 1.01 -5.12
N GLY A 56 -1.43 2.13 -5.76
CA GLY A 56 -2.42 3.12 -6.15
C GLY A 56 -3.23 2.73 -7.38
N GLY A 57 -4.02 3.67 -7.90
CA GLY A 57 -4.89 3.47 -9.06
C GLY A 57 -6.29 4.01 -8.86
N SER A 58 -6.44 4.99 -7.96
CA SER A 58 -7.70 5.72 -7.71
C SER A 58 -8.89 4.84 -7.30
N TYR A 59 -8.64 3.65 -6.75
CA TYR A 59 -9.64 2.61 -6.46
C TYR A 59 -10.36 2.04 -7.69
N PHE A 60 -9.89 2.32 -8.90
CA PHE A 60 -10.43 1.72 -10.13
C PHE A 60 -9.54 0.63 -10.72
N TRP A 61 -8.23 0.71 -10.50
CA TRP A 61 -7.22 -0.27 -10.94
C TRP A 61 -6.04 -0.27 -9.96
N HIS A 62 -4.97 -0.98 -10.32
CA HIS A 62 -3.69 -0.94 -9.60
C HIS A 62 -2.55 -0.57 -10.54
N ASP A 63 -1.63 0.27 -10.09
CA ASP A 63 -0.29 0.38 -10.68
C ASP A 63 0.60 -0.72 -10.08
N SER A 64 0.25 -1.97 -10.44
CA SER A 64 0.81 -3.17 -9.80
C SER A 64 2.31 -3.32 -10.01
N GLU A 65 2.86 -2.84 -11.14
CA GLU A 65 4.30 -2.98 -11.37
C GLU A 65 5.09 -1.98 -10.55
N ILE A 66 4.87 -0.68 -10.73
CA ILE A 66 5.70 0.39 -10.17
C ILE A 66 5.47 0.59 -8.67
N GLU A 67 4.20 0.57 -8.25
CA GLU A 67 3.80 0.79 -6.86
C GLU A 67 3.56 -0.51 -6.09
N GLY A 68 3.64 -1.65 -6.78
CA GLY A 68 3.49 -2.99 -6.19
C GLY A 68 4.75 -3.81 -6.28
N HIS A 69 4.97 -4.44 -7.43
CA HIS A 69 6.02 -5.45 -7.60
C HIS A 69 7.45 -4.89 -7.53
N GLU A 70 7.71 -3.69 -8.05
CA GLU A 70 9.01 -3.02 -7.87
C GLU A 70 9.27 -2.69 -6.41
N VAL A 71 8.26 -2.23 -5.69
CA VAL A 71 8.34 -1.97 -4.23
C VAL A 71 8.62 -3.26 -3.47
N GLY A 72 7.91 -4.35 -3.80
CA GLY A 72 8.13 -5.65 -3.17
C GLY A 72 9.55 -6.16 -3.37
N ARG A 73 10.10 -6.04 -4.59
CA ARG A 73 11.50 -6.39 -4.89
C ARG A 73 12.50 -5.50 -4.14
N TRP A 74 12.24 -4.19 -4.09
CA TRP A 74 13.08 -3.24 -3.37
C TRP A 74 13.12 -3.53 -1.87
N LEU A 75 11.99 -3.77 -1.21
CA LEU A 75 11.94 -4.15 0.19
C LEU A 75 12.67 -5.46 0.45
N GLN A 76 12.40 -6.49 -0.38
CA GLN A 76 13.05 -7.79 -0.29
C GLN A 76 14.57 -7.69 -0.40
N SER A 77 15.10 -6.90 -1.34
CA SER A 77 16.55 -6.71 -1.53
C SER A 77 17.21 -5.96 -0.35
N ASN A 78 16.42 -5.28 0.47
CA ASN A 78 16.86 -4.59 1.68
C ASN A 78 16.55 -5.39 2.98
N GLY A 79 16.28 -6.68 2.87
CA GLY A 79 16.09 -7.56 4.01
C GLY A 79 14.73 -7.39 4.72
N ILE A 80 13.73 -6.81 4.05
CA ILE A 80 12.38 -6.59 4.59
C ILE A 80 11.41 -7.50 3.83
N ASN A 81 10.61 -8.28 4.54
CA ASN A 81 9.56 -9.06 3.92
C ASN A 81 8.47 -8.14 3.36
N ALA A 82 7.99 -8.44 2.16
CA ALA A 82 6.90 -7.68 1.57
C ALA A 82 5.84 -8.59 0.96
N PHE A 83 4.61 -8.11 0.98
CA PHE A 83 3.46 -8.77 0.38
C PHE A 83 2.67 -7.75 -0.42
N VAL A 84 2.60 -7.92 -1.74
CA VAL A 84 1.83 -7.02 -2.60
C VAL A 84 0.38 -7.46 -2.62
N LEU A 85 -0.51 -6.60 -2.15
CA LEU A 85 -1.94 -6.85 -2.05
C LEU A 85 -2.67 -6.33 -3.29
N ASN A 86 -3.34 -7.24 -4.00
CA ASN A 86 -4.21 -6.92 -5.11
C ASN A 86 -5.67 -6.78 -4.60
N TYR A 87 -5.92 -5.74 -3.81
CA TYR A 87 -7.22 -5.49 -3.16
C TYR A 87 -8.34 -5.20 -4.18
N ARG A 88 -9.59 -5.43 -3.81
CA ARG A 88 -10.74 -5.21 -4.69
C ARG A 88 -10.92 -3.73 -5.03
N THR A 89 -11.07 -3.44 -6.32
CA THR A 89 -11.30 -2.09 -6.85
C THR A 89 -12.63 -2.03 -7.59
N ALA A 90 -13.06 -0.81 -7.97
CA ALA A 90 -14.26 -0.64 -8.78
C ALA A 90 -14.12 -1.14 -10.23
N TYR A 91 -12.89 -1.40 -10.68
CA TYR A 91 -12.49 -1.81 -12.03
C TYR A 91 -12.70 -0.76 -13.13
N VAL A 92 -11.95 -0.92 -14.21
CA VAL A 92 -11.96 0.00 -15.37
C VAL A 92 -13.35 0.18 -15.99
N PRO A 93 -14.19 -0.87 -16.13
CA PRO A 93 -15.57 -0.66 -16.64
C PRO A 93 -16.38 0.34 -15.81
N ALA A 94 -16.26 0.32 -14.48
CA ALA A 94 -16.92 1.29 -13.61
C ALA A 94 -16.38 2.72 -13.79
N PHE A 95 -15.10 2.86 -14.15
CA PHE A 95 -14.51 4.16 -14.47
C PHE A 95 -15.10 4.74 -15.77
N ILE A 96 -15.21 3.93 -16.82
CA ILE A 96 -15.66 4.35 -18.15
C ILE A 96 -17.17 4.62 -18.18
N THR A 97 -17.98 3.71 -17.61
CA THR A 97 -19.43 3.71 -17.80
C THR A 97 -20.20 4.56 -16.81
N HIS A 98 -19.54 5.20 -15.83
CA HIS A 98 -20.21 5.81 -14.68
C HIS A 98 -21.23 4.86 -14.00
N HIS A 99 -21.18 3.61 -14.25
CA HIS A 99 -21.76 2.35 -13.73
C HIS A 99 -23.10 2.42 -12.96
N ARG A 100 -23.85 3.49 -13.08
CA ARG A 100 -25.13 3.65 -12.35
C ARG A 100 -26.14 2.56 -12.67
N LEU A 101 -26.06 2.00 -13.87
CA LEU A 101 -27.06 1.08 -14.40
C LEU A 101 -26.54 -0.33 -14.66
N ILE A 102 -25.25 -0.50 -15.04
CA ILE A 102 -24.75 -1.76 -15.62
C ILE A 102 -23.72 -2.45 -14.74
N PHE A 103 -22.79 -1.70 -14.15
CA PHE A 103 -21.69 -2.28 -13.39
C PHE A 103 -21.39 -1.46 -12.14
N ARG A 104 -21.46 -2.09 -10.96
CA ARG A 104 -21.26 -1.37 -9.69
C ARG A 104 -19.84 -1.41 -9.17
N GLY A 105 -19.04 -2.39 -9.54
CA GLY A 105 -17.69 -2.59 -9.03
C GLY A 105 -17.62 -2.81 -7.51
N ASN A 106 -16.43 -3.04 -7.00
CA ASN A 106 -16.18 -3.06 -5.57
C ASN A 106 -15.95 -1.65 -5.06
N ARG A 107 -16.28 -1.40 -3.80
CA ARG A 107 -16.20 -0.09 -3.17
C ARG A 107 -16.20 -0.26 -1.65
N TYR A 108 -15.96 0.81 -0.92
CA TYR A 108 -16.01 0.77 0.55
C TYR A 108 -17.21 -0.06 1.06
N PRO A 109 -16.99 -1.06 1.98
CA PRO A 109 -15.74 -1.35 2.67
C PRO A 109 -14.82 -2.39 1.99
N ASP A 110 -15.12 -2.87 0.78
CA ASP A 110 -14.41 -4.00 0.15
C ASP A 110 -12.86 -3.89 0.17
N PRO A 111 -12.22 -2.76 -0.20
CA PRO A 111 -10.77 -2.65 -0.12
C PRO A 111 -10.22 -2.72 1.30
N GLN A 112 -10.95 -2.13 2.28
CA GLN A 112 -10.58 -2.16 3.68
C GLN A 112 -10.68 -3.57 4.27
N ASP A 113 -11.75 -4.29 3.94
CA ASP A 113 -11.93 -5.69 4.33
C ASP A 113 -10.79 -6.57 3.80
N ASP A 114 -10.34 -6.32 2.56
CA ASP A 114 -9.22 -7.06 1.96
C ASP A 114 -7.90 -6.76 2.67
N LEU A 115 -7.64 -5.52 3.03
CA LEU A 115 -6.43 -5.17 3.79
C LEU A 115 -6.46 -5.77 5.20
N CYS A 116 -7.59 -5.68 5.88
CA CYS A 116 -7.79 -6.31 7.19
C CYS A 116 -7.52 -7.82 7.11
N GLN A 117 -8.13 -8.48 6.13
CA GLN A 117 -7.92 -9.92 5.89
C GLN A 117 -6.47 -10.25 5.53
N ALA A 118 -5.77 -9.40 4.78
CA ALA A 118 -4.35 -9.58 4.46
C ALA A 118 -3.47 -9.53 5.73
N ILE A 119 -3.75 -8.59 6.64
CA ILE A 119 -3.06 -8.52 7.94
C ILE A 119 -3.29 -9.81 8.74
N ARG A 120 -4.56 -10.23 8.88
CA ARG A 120 -4.94 -11.46 9.57
C ARG A 120 -4.28 -12.70 8.95
N TYR A 121 -4.30 -12.78 7.62
CA TYR A 121 -3.69 -13.90 6.90
C TYR A 121 -2.19 -14.01 7.16
N ILE A 122 -1.46 -12.89 7.11
CA ILE A 122 -0.01 -12.88 7.37
C ILE A 122 0.27 -13.26 8.82
N LYS A 123 -0.44 -12.68 9.78
CA LYS A 123 -0.31 -12.99 11.21
C LYS A 123 -0.58 -14.48 11.49
N ALA A 124 -1.63 -15.04 10.91
CA ALA A 124 -1.99 -16.46 11.05
C ALA A 124 -0.99 -17.42 10.38
N ASN A 125 -0.25 -16.97 9.37
CA ASN A 125 0.77 -17.75 8.65
C ASN A 125 2.20 -17.29 8.95
N ALA A 126 2.42 -16.65 10.10
CA ALA A 126 3.70 -16.05 10.48
C ALA A 126 4.86 -17.04 10.44
N GLU A 127 4.67 -18.24 10.95
CA GLU A 127 5.66 -19.32 10.92
C GLU A 127 6.02 -19.73 9.50
N LYS A 128 5.02 -19.93 8.64
CA LYS A 128 5.21 -20.31 7.22
C LYS A 128 6.07 -19.31 6.45
N TYR A 129 5.95 -18.03 6.74
CA TYR A 129 6.66 -16.95 6.05
C TYR A 129 7.87 -16.43 6.83
N HIS A 130 8.18 -17.02 8.00
CA HIS A 130 9.25 -16.55 8.88
C HIS A 130 9.14 -15.06 9.22
N VAL A 131 7.93 -14.60 9.53
CA VAL A 131 7.63 -13.22 9.87
C VAL A 131 7.29 -13.07 11.36
N ASP A 132 7.55 -11.90 11.92
CA ASP A 132 7.07 -11.54 13.24
C ASP A 132 5.67 -10.92 13.12
N ALA A 133 4.66 -11.58 13.68
CA ALA A 133 3.27 -11.14 13.61
C ALA A 133 3.03 -9.78 14.26
N SER A 134 3.88 -9.37 15.22
CA SER A 134 3.81 -8.06 15.88
C SER A 134 4.39 -6.92 15.03
N LYS A 135 5.17 -7.25 13.98
CA LYS A 135 5.92 -6.29 13.14
C LYS A 135 5.39 -6.19 11.71
N VAL A 136 4.09 -6.38 11.54
CA VAL A 136 3.41 -6.25 10.25
C VAL A 136 2.93 -4.81 10.08
N GLY A 137 3.55 -4.06 9.17
CA GLY A 137 3.14 -2.71 8.77
C GLY A 137 2.51 -2.69 7.38
N VAL A 138 2.01 -1.53 7.00
CA VAL A 138 1.37 -1.30 5.70
C VAL A 138 2.04 -0.13 4.98
N MET A 139 2.34 -0.30 3.70
CA MET A 139 2.83 0.75 2.81
C MET A 139 1.84 0.94 1.68
N GLY A 140 1.43 2.18 1.43
CA GLY A 140 0.48 2.46 0.37
C GLY A 140 0.82 3.70 -0.45
N PHE A 141 0.42 3.67 -1.71
CA PHE A 141 0.70 4.69 -2.71
C PHE A 141 -0.60 5.32 -3.20
N SER A 142 -0.70 6.64 -3.25
CA SER A 142 -1.89 7.32 -3.80
C SER A 142 -3.19 6.87 -3.13
N ALA A 143 -4.12 6.27 -3.85
CA ALA A 143 -5.32 5.64 -3.29
C ALA A 143 -4.98 4.46 -2.34
N GLY A 144 -3.90 3.71 -2.61
CA GLY A 144 -3.37 2.70 -1.69
C GLY A 144 -2.81 3.32 -0.40
N GLY A 145 -2.29 4.56 -0.46
CA GLY A 145 -1.89 5.34 0.71
C GLY A 145 -3.08 5.69 1.60
N HIS A 146 -4.21 6.05 1.00
CA HIS A 146 -5.48 6.21 1.70
C HIS A 146 -5.92 4.89 2.36
N LEU A 147 -5.84 3.78 1.62
CA LEU A 147 -6.18 2.46 2.15
C LEU A 147 -5.28 2.08 3.34
N ALA A 148 -3.96 2.29 3.22
CA ALA A 148 -3.01 2.01 4.30
C ALA A 148 -3.30 2.81 5.56
N MET A 149 -3.54 4.12 5.43
CA MET A 149 -3.90 4.98 6.55
C MET A 149 -5.26 4.64 7.15
N SER A 150 -6.25 4.24 6.34
CA SER A 150 -7.58 3.87 6.84
C SER A 150 -7.55 2.69 7.82
N ALA A 151 -6.51 1.85 7.76
CA ALA A 151 -6.32 0.75 8.71
C ALA A 151 -6.11 1.24 10.16
N THR A 152 -5.54 2.44 10.34
CA THR A 152 -5.30 3.01 11.67
C THR A 152 -6.55 3.56 12.34
N GLU A 153 -7.62 3.74 11.60
CA GLU A 153 -8.86 4.38 12.05
C GLU A 153 -10.06 3.43 12.07
N LEU A 154 -10.06 2.46 11.14
CA LEU A 154 -11.25 1.64 10.88
C LEU A 154 -11.09 0.19 11.37
N PHE A 155 -9.89 -0.23 11.78
CA PHE A 155 -9.64 -1.61 12.20
C PHE A 155 -9.59 -1.71 13.72
N ASP A 156 -9.97 -2.87 14.21
CA ASP A 156 -9.80 -3.23 15.61
C ASP A 156 -8.32 -3.30 16.00
N ALA A 157 -8.01 -3.13 17.27
CA ALA A 157 -6.62 -3.07 17.77
C ALA A 157 -5.77 -4.30 17.36
N GLU A 158 -6.38 -5.48 17.29
CA GLU A 158 -5.69 -6.71 16.89
C GLU A 158 -5.29 -6.75 15.41
N ASP A 159 -6.01 -5.99 14.56
CA ASP A 159 -5.79 -5.90 13.12
C ASP A 159 -5.02 -4.64 12.73
N MET A 160 -4.76 -3.76 13.70
CA MET A 160 -4.01 -2.54 13.44
C MET A 160 -2.57 -2.88 12.98
N PRO A 161 -2.04 -2.19 11.95
CA PRO A 161 -0.66 -2.36 11.54
C PRO A 161 0.31 -1.81 12.58
N ALA A 162 1.52 -2.37 12.66
CA ALA A 162 2.56 -1.90 13.57
C ALA A 162 3.13 -0.52 13.17
N PHE A 163 3.05 -0.16 11.92
CA PHE A 163 3.44 1.13 11.35
C PHE A 163 2.79 1.35 9.98
N VAL A 164 2.76 2.59 9.51
CA VAL A 164 2.26 2.94 8.17
C VAL A 164 3.27 3.77 7.40
N VAL A 165 3.42 3.45 6.11
CA VAL A 165 4.14 4.28 5.13
C VAL A 165 3.14 4.77 4.08
N ALA A 166 2.92 6.08 4.02
CA ALA A 166 1.98 6.72 3.10
C ALA A 166 2.72 7.57 2.06
N VAL A 167 2.71 7.14 0.81
CA VAL A 167 3.44 7.79 -0.28
C VAL A 167 2.44 8.52 -1.18
N TYR A 168 2.58 9.85 -1.29
CA TYR A 168 1.65 10.77 -1.98
C TYR A 168 0.17 10.40 -1.79
N PRO A 169 -0.27 10.20 -0.54
CA PRO A 169 -1.58 9.60 -0.29
C PRO A 169 -2.73 10.55 -0.65
N VAL A 170 -3.83 9.96 -1.12
CA VAL A 170 -5.13 10.58 -0.95
C VAL A 170 -5.46 10.55 0.54
N VAL A 171 -6.04 11.61 1.08
CA VAL A 171 -6.35 11.72 2.51
C VAL A 171 -7.79 12.16 2.72
N THR A 172 -8.18 13.32 2.19
CA THR A 172 -9.51 13.88 2.40
C THR A 172 -10.53 13.45 1.35
N MET A 173 -11.76 13.26 1.80
CA MET A 173 -12.94 13.08 0.93
C MET A 173 -13.86 14.31 0.94
N THR A 174 -13.57 15.31 1.77
CA THR A 174 -14.42 16.49 2.00
C THR A 174 -13.79 17.78 1.49
N GLU A 175 -12.52 18.03 1.77
CA GLU A 175 -11.86 19.30 1.52
C GLU A 175 -11.73 19.66 0.02
N PRO A 176 -11.50 20.93 -0.34
CA PRO A 176 -11.36 21.37 -1.74
C PRO A 176 -10.24 20.65 -2.51
N CYS A 177 -9.17 20.22 -1.84
CA CYS A 177 -8.07 19.46 -2.42
C CYS A 177 -8.37 17.97 -2.64
N VAL A 178 -9.62 17.52 -2.46
CA VAL A 178 -10.03 16.14 -2.64
C VAL A 178 -9.70 15.60 -4.02
N HIS A 179 -9.10 14.41 -4.08
CA HIS A 179 -8.94 13.68 -5.33
C HIS A 179 -10.27 13.04 -5.75
N LYS A 180 -11.06 13.76 -6.54
CA LYS A 180 -12.45 13.40 -6.90
C LYS A 180 -12.56 12.02 -7.55
N ARG A 181 -11.56 11.59 -8.32
CA ARG A 181 -11.53 10.27 -8.95
C ARG A 181 -11.42 9.14 -7.91
N SER A 182 -10.52 9.25 -6.94
CA SER A 182 -10.41 8.27 -5.86
C SER A 182 -11.67 8.23 -4.99
N ARG A 183 -12.25 9.39 -4.67
CA ARG A 183 -13.54 9.44 -3.96
C ARG A 183 -14.64 8.69 -4.74
N ARG A 184 -14.71 8.89 -6.05
CA ARG A 184 -15.67 8.19 -6.90
C ARG A 184 -15.39 6.69 -6.95
N GLY A 185 -14.13 6.27 -7.09
CA GLY A 185 -13.73 4.86 -7.09
C GLY A 185 -14.10 4.15 -5.79
N LEU A 186 -13.78 4.77 -4.66
CA LEU A 186 -14.03 4.19 -3.34
C LEU A 186 -15.51 4.19 -2.94
N LEU A 187 -16.23 5.26 -3.20
CA LEU A 187 -17.64 5.40 -2.77
C LEU A 187 -18.65 4.94 -3.84
N GLY A 188 -18.27 4.96 -5.10
CA GLY A 188 -19.18 4.82 -6.23
C GLY A 188 -20.02 6.06 -6.48
N ASP A 189 -20.61 6.19 -7.67
CA ASP A 189 -21.38 7.38 -8.07
C ASP A 189 -22.57 7.66 -7.14
N SER A 190 -23.29 6.62 -6.72
CA SER A 190 -24.50 6.77 -5.90
C SER A 190 -24.21 7.29 -4.48
N ARG A 191 -23.04 6.91 -3.90
CA ARG A 191 -22.66 7.27 -2.53
C ARG A 191 -21.65 8.41 -2.48
N SER A 192 -21.13 8.85 -3.63
CA SER A 192 -20.08 9.89 -3.68
C SER A 192 -20.49 11.25 -3.10
N ARG A 193 -21.80 11.48 -2.88
CA ARG A 193 -22.36 12.67 -2.24
C ARG A 193 -22.78 12.44 -0.79
N ASN A 194 -22.69 11.21 -0.28
CA ASN A 194 -23.03 10.90 1.12
C ASN A 194 -22.03 11.61 2.04
N LYS A 195 -22.53 12.51 2.89
CA LYS A 195 -21.69 13.35 3.77
C LYS A 195 -21.02 12.52 4.86
N ASP A 196 -21.74 11.58 5.45
CA ASP A 196 -21.25 10.75 6.56
C ASP A 196 -20.10 9.83 6.07
N LEU A 197 -20.24 9.22 4.87
CA LEU A 197 -19.18 8.41 4.29
C LEU A 197 -17.96 9.25 3.87
N ARG A 198 -18.18 10.48 3.41
CA ARG A 198 -17.06 11.39 3.13
C ARG A 198 -16.32 11.78 4.40
N ASP A 199 -17.08 12.10 5.44
CA ASP A 199 -16.50 12.43 6.72
C ASP A 199 -15.73 11.25 7.31
N LEU A 200 -16.36 10.08 7.40
CA LEU A 200 -15.75 8.84 7.88
C LEU A 200 -14.42 8.49 7.17
N LEU A 201 -14.34 8.78 5.86
CA LEU A 201 -13.20 8.44 5.03
C LEU A 201 -12.29 9.65 4.75
N SER A 202 -12.45 10.74 5.49
CA SER A 202 -11.52 11.88 5.54
C SER A 202 -10.56 11.68 6.71
N LEU A 203 -9.44 11.01 6.43
CA LEU A 203 -8.55 10.44 7.44
C LEU A 203 -7.92 11.49 8.35
N GLU A 204 -7.75 12.72 7.89
CA GLU A 204 -7.26 13.85 8.68
C GLU A 204 -8.19 14.20 9.86
N ARG A 205 -9.42 13.70 9.84
CA ARG A 205 -10.44 14.04 10.86
C ARG A 205 -10.51 13.04 12.00
N HIS A 206 -10.05 11.82 11.77
CA HIS A 206 -10.32 10.69 12.67
C HIS A 206 -9.06 10.01 13.21
N VAL A 207 -7.87 10.63 13.08
CA VAL A 207 -6.62 10.06 13.62
C VAL A 207 -6.77 9.70 15.09
N PRO A 208 -6.72 8.41 15.47
CA PRO A 208 -6.87 8.00 16.85
C PRO A 208 -5.57 8.23 17.65
N SER A 209 -5.67 8.35 18.97
CA SER A 209 -4.49 8.44 19.84
C SER A 209 -3.62 7.19 19.84
N THR A 210 -4.16 6.07 19.38
CA THR A 210 -3.49 4.77 19.23
C THR A 210 -2.89 4.56 17.84
N CYS A 211 -2.94 5.58 16.97
CA CYS A 211 -2.35 5.50 15.64
C CYS A 211 -0.86 5.12 15.74
N PRO A 212 -0.42 4.08 15.02
CA PRO A 212 0.98 3.66 15.02
C PRO A 212 1.88 4.70 14.35
N PRO A 213 3.21 4.57 14.44
CA PRO A 213 4.14 5.46 13.75
C PRO A 213 3.90 5.54 12.25
N VAL A 214 4.00 6.75 11.68
CA VAL A 214 3.72 7.01 10.27
C VAL A 214 4.91 7.65 9.56
N PHE A 215 5.27 7.12 8.39
CA PHE A 215 6.14 7.79 7.42
C PHE A 215 5.28 8.35 6.29
N LEU A 216 5.36 9.65 6.06
CA LEU A 216 4.56 10.37 5.09
C LEU A 216 5.46 11.10 4.09
N VAL A 217 5.22 10.93 2.79
CA VAL A 217 6.00 11.59 1.75
C VAL A 217 5.12 12.01 0.57
N ASN A 218 5.39 13.19 0.00
CA ASN A 218 4.77 13.67 -1.23
C ASN A 218 5.65 14.68 -1.97
N CYS A 219 5.17 15.15 -3.14
CA CYS A 219 5.78 16.23 -3.90
C CYS A 219 4.82 17.42 -4.03
N VAL A 220 5.35 18.65 -4.00
CA VAL A 220 4.56 19.88 -4.18
C VAL A 220 4.02 20.00 -5.60
N ASP A 221 4.78 19.52 -6.59
CA ASP A 221 4.45 19.56 -8.02
C ASP A 221 3.56 18.38 -8.49
N ASP A 222 2.94 17.64 -7.56
CA ASP A 222 2.06 16.53 -7.89
C ASP A 222 0.81 16.98 -8.66
N PRO A 223 0.63 16.59 -9.94
CA PRO A 223 -0.48 17.04 -10.77
C PRO A 223 -1.76 16.20 -10.57
N ILE A 224 -1.70 15.13 -9.78
CA ILE A 224 -2.79 14.16 -9.61
C ILE A 224 -3.44 14.29 -8.24
N VAL A 225 -2.66 14.18 -7.18
CA VAL A 225 -3.11 14.32 -5.79
C VAL A 225 -2.53 15.62 -5.25
N ASP A 226 -3.37 16.58 -5.01
CA ASP A 226 -2.97 17.87 -4.43
C ASP A 226 -2.16 17.64 -3.15
N TYR A 227 -0.96 18.20 -3.07
CA TYR A 227 -0.02 18.02 -1.96
C TYR A 227 -0.63 18.37 -0.59
N ARG A 228 -1.69 19.21 -0.57
CA ARG A 228 -2.42 19.56 0.65
C ARG A 228 -3.07 18.36 1.34
N ASN A 229 -3.30 17.24 0.62
CA ASN A 229 -3.73 16.00 1.26
C ASN A 229 -2.70 15.55 2.32
N ALA A 230 -1.42 15.52 1.98
CA ALA A 230 -0.37 15.16 2.93
C ALA A 230 -0.23 16.21 4.06
N VAL A 231 -0.35 17.50 3.75
CA VAL A 231 -0.31 18.58 4.76
C VAL A 231 -1.45 18.44 5.78
N LEU A 232 -2.65 18.09 5.34
CA LEU A 232 -3.79 17.84 6.24
C LEU A 232 -3.50 16.66 7.19
N LEU A 233 -2.94 15.58 6.67
CA LEU A 233 -2.60 14.40 7.48
C LEU A 233 -1.48 14.72 8.48
N ASP A 234 -0.41 15.37 8.05
CA ASP A 234 0.70 15.81 8.90
C ASP A 234 0.20 16.67 10.07
N SER A 235 -0.67 17.64 9.76
CA SER A 235 -1.28 18.51 10.78
C SER A 235 -2.11 17.72 11.79
N ALA A 236 -2.87 16.73 11.32
CA ALA A 236 -3.69 15.87 12.19
C ALA A 236 -2.83 14.96 13.08
N LEU A 237 -1.79 14.34 12.53
CA LEU A 237 -0.83 13.52 13.26
C LEU A 237 -0.11 14.35 14.32
N THR A 238 0.36 15.56 13.97
CA THR A 238 1.00 16.49 14.90
C THR A 238 0.07 16.88 16.04
N ALA A 239 -1.18 17.26 15.72
CA ALA A 239 -2.18 17.65 16.73
C ALA A 239 -2.49 16.52 17.73
N ARG A 240 -2.41 15.26 17.29
CA ARG A 240 -2.61 14.06 18.11
C ARG A 240 -1.31 13.55 18.76
N LYS A 241 -0.16 14.21 18.51
CA LYS A 241 1.17 13.81 19.01
C LYS A 241 1.57 12.40 18.58
N ILE A 242 1.13 11.97 17.40
CA ILE A 242 1.54 10.68 16.83
C ILE A 242 2.99 10.80 16.34
N GLU A 243 3.80 9.78 16.62
CA GLU A 243 5.15 9.70 16.06
C GLU A 243 5.07 9.58 14.54
N HIS A 244 5.61 10.55 13.82
CA HIS A 244 5.64 10.51 12.37
C HIS A 244 6.82 11.28 11.80
N GLN A 245 7.17 10.94 10.56
CA GLN A 245 8.14 11.68 9.76
C GLN A 245 7.48 12.10 8.46
N TYR A 246 7.40 13.40 8.22
CA TYR A 246 6.86 13.96 6.99
C TYR A 246 7.96 14.55 6.12
N ILE A 247 8.01 14.14 4.86
CA ILE A 247 8.95 14.62 3.85
C ILE A 247 8.16 15.16 2.66
N GLN A 248 8.38 16.42 2.35
CA GLN A 248 7.78 17.06 1.18
C GLN A 248 8.88 17.49 0.21
N PHE A 249 8.93 16.85 -0.94
CA PHE A 249 9.84 17.22 -2.03
C PHE A 249 9.26 18.36 -2.86
N LYS A 250 10.12 19.18 -3.46
CA LYS A 250 9.69 20.25 -4.37
C LYS A 250 9.20 19.66 -5.68
N THR A 251 9.91 18.66 -6.20
CA THR A 251 9.67 18.04 -7.50
C THR A 251 9.66 16.51 -7.42
N GLY A 252 8.90 15.89 -8.33
CA GLY A 252 8.82 14.44 -8.42
C GLY A 252 7.50 13.95 -9.00
N GLY A 253 6.48 14.81 -8.97
CA GLY A 253 5.16 14.49 -9.48
C GLY A 253 4.46 13.39 -8.71
N HIS A 254 3.76 12.50 -9.41
CA HIS A 254 2.96 11.42 -8.87
C HIS A 254 3.31 10.08 -9.51
N GLY A 255 3.06 8.96 -8.80
CA GLY A 255 3.17 7.61 -9.36
C GLY A 255 4.61 7.16 -9.62
N PHE A 256 5.58 7.67 -8.85
CA PHE A 256 6.99 7.26 -9.02
C PHE A 256 7.30 5.91 -8.35
N GLY A 257 6.52 5.48 -7.35
CA GLY A 257 6.71 4.20 -6.65
C GLY A 257 8.16 3.95 -6.25
N ALA A 258 8.68 2.75 -6.50
CA ALA A 258 10.10 2.41 -6.31
C ALA A 258 10.93 2.54 -7.59
N SER A 259 10.37 3.04 -8.68
CA SER A 259 11.02 3.10 -9.99
C SER A 259 12.27 3.99 -9.99
N GLU A 260 13.32 3.50 -10.66
CA GLU A 260 14.54 4.30 -10.93
C GLU A 260 14.37 5.25 -12.12
N GLN A 261 13.32 5.05 -12.93
CA GLN A 261 13.08 5.82 -14.16
C GLN A 261 12.05 6.92 -13.96
N LYS A 262 11.16 6.80 -12.95
CA LYS A 262 10.12 7.80 -12.63
C LYS A 262 10.54 8.72 -11.49
N GLY A 263 9.86 9.85 -11.38
CA GLY A 263 10.19 10.89 -10.42
C GLY A 263 11.48 11.65 -10.79
N THR A 264 11.96 12.43 -9.87
CA THR A 264 13.22 13.19 -9.98
C THR A 264 14.32 12.60 -9.09
N ALA A 265 15.56 13.08 -9.24
CA ALA A 265 16.63 12.71 -8.32
C ALA A 265 16.29 13.11 -6.86
N GLU A 266 15.51 14.18 -6.68
CA GLU A 266 15.03 14.63 -5.38
C GLU A 266 14.04 13.62 -4.79
N SER A 267 12.94 13.34 -5.49
CA SER A 267 11.89 12.45 -4.98
C SER A 267 12.36 11.01 -4.80
N ARG A 268 13.28 10.50 -5.64
CA ARG A 268 13.81 9.13 -5.48
C ARG A 268 14.55 8.90 -4.16
N GLN A 269 14.96 9.97 -3.45
CA GLN A 269 15.56 9.85 -2.11
C GLN A 269 14.59 9.31 -1.05
N TRP A 270 13.29 9.33 -1.31
CA TRP A 270 12.31 8.80 -0.37
C TRP A 270 12.62 7.36 0.06
N LYS A 271 13.17 6.54 -0.85
CA LYS A 271 13.50 5.14 -0.58
C LYS A 271 14.55 4.99 0.52
N SER A 272 15.66 5.73 0.44
CA SER A 272 16.71 5.70 1.46
C SER A 272 16.21 6.24 2.80
N MET A 273 15.48 7.36 2.77
CA MET A 273 14.90 7.95 3.97
C MET A 273 13.87 7.02 4.64
N CYS A 274 13.06 6.34 3.84
CA CYS A 274 12.11 5.34 4.34
C CYS A 274 12.82 4.13 4.98
N LEU A 275 13.90 3.62 4.37
CA LEU A 275 14.70 2.54 4.96
C LEU A 275 15.33 2.94 6.28
N GLU A 276 15.89 4.14 6.37
CA GLU A 276 16.43 4.66 7.63
C GLU A 276 15.36 4.74 8.72
N TRP A 277 14.19 5.25 8.37
CA TRP A 277 13.05 5.31 9.27
C TRP A 277 12.57 3.91 9.68
N LEU A 278 12.42 2.96 8.75
CA LEU A 278 12.07 1.58 9.05
C LEU A 278 13.06 0.90 9.98
N HIS A 279 14.37 1.15 9.82
CA HIS A 279 15.39 0.65 10.71
C HIS A 279 15.28 1.25 12.12
N LYS A 280 14.86 2.51 12.24
CA LYS A 280 14.61 3.16 13.54
C LYS A 280 13.38 2.53 14.21
N ILE A 281 12.23 2.49 13.50
CA ILE A 281 10.96 1.96 14.01
C ILE A 281 11.09 0.50 14.46
N LYS A 282 11.81 -0.33 13.71
CA LYS A 282 12.06 -1.72 14.07
C LYS A 282 12.58 -1.91 15.50
N LYS A 283 13.34 -0.95 16.02
CA LYS A 283 13.91 -1.02 17.38
C LYS A 283 12.93 -0.57 18.45
N GLN A 284 11.82 0.03 18.06
CA GLN A 284 10.81 0.62 18.95
C GLN A 284 9.58 -0.30 19.11
N ILE A 285 9.28 -1.12 18.09
CA ILE A 285 8.13 -2.04 18.04
C ILE A 285 8.51 -3.49 18.29
#